data_83cf319d5780048c1ec3822c06801be2
#
_entry.id   83cf319d5780048c1ec3822c06801be2
#
_cell.length_a   1.000
_cell.length_b   1.000
_cell.length_c   1.000
_cell.angle_alpha   90.00
_cell.angle_beta   90.00
_cell.angle_gamma   90.00
#
_symmetry.space_group_name_H-M   'P 1'
#
loop_
_entity.id
_entity.type
_entity.pdbx_description
1 polymer ?
#
loop_
_entity_poly.entity_id
_entity_poly.type
_entity_poly.pdbx_seq_one_letter_code
_entity_poly.pdbx_strand_id
1 'polypeptide(L)'
;MRLNGEEIQPWDPYCKMESQVASEDIPEDELTDGNIARFSMKAYVLPRKEEFSSEDVAKAARISNANQGIFVYRENRLIHGPDWLRMFSKEPHFSLLRIEFSFDHLLDDAFQIDIKKSQIILNEALYDHILDFLTPPRRAAEEVYRKGRKAKTTEVAKTAHDSSNRNISSKEGEMSKPAIQSIDEVAGEAELVNTQGPVRLKLKITTAAKPLEVHVQPVDSIDDGLLWEPCLIDGHCGVRVNTSHPYYGRVYLPNLAEGVTIQGMDALLWGVSVAELNCISDATKSAFGELRYEVSRNLRKLVQDLPDAPESK
;
A
#
# COMPACT_ATOMS: atom_id res chain seq x y z
N MET A 1 -11.35 37.31 8.24
CA MET A 1 -10.77 37.64 9.57
C MET A 1 -9.43 38.33 9.32
N ARG A 2 -9.09 39.38 10.08
CA ARG A 2 -7.78 40.04 9.91
C ARG A 2 -6.98 39.96 11.21
N LEU A 3 -5.71 39.62 11.13
CA LEU A 3 -4.75 39.63 12.23
C LEU A 3 -3.60 40.57 11.84
N ASN A 4 -3.35 41.60 12.65
CA ASN A 4 -2.33 42.61 12.37
C ASN A 4 -2.44 43.28 10.97
N GLY A 5 -3.68 43.41 10.44
CA GLY A 5 -3.94 43.99 9.13
C GLY A 5 -3.91 43.01 7.96
N GLU A 6 -3.38 41.80 8.14
CA GLU A 6 -3.38 40.76 7.11
C GLU A 6 -4.66 39.94 7.15
N GLU A 7 -5.21 39.62 6.01
CA GLU A 7 -6.41 38.79 5.89
C GLU A 7 -6.06 37.32 6.04
N ILE A 8 -6.60 36.68 7.10
CA ILE A 8 -6.45 35.26 7.31
C ILE A 8 -7.55 34.53 6.56
N GLN A 9 -7.16 33.74 5.54
CA GLN A 9 -8.07 32.83 4.87
C GLN A 9 -8.39 31.64 5.79
N PRO A 10 -9.66 31.21 5.89
CA PRO A 10 -10.02 30.01 6.63
C PRO A 10 -9.38 28.78 5.97
N TRP A 11 -8.87 27.88 6.80
CA TRP A 11 -8.42 26.59 6.30
C TRP A 11 -9.62 25.72 5.93
N ASP A 12 -9.63 25.21 4.68
CA ASP A 12 -10.56 24.17 4.25
C ASP A 12 -9.90 22.79 4.42
N PRO A 13 -10.28 22.03 5.46
CA PRO A 13 -9.70 20.71 5.68
C PRO A 13 -10.10 19.68 4.64
N TYR A 14 -11.15 19.94 3.88
CA TYR A 14 -11.73 19.00 2.91
C TYR A 14 -11.19 19.21 1.50
N CYS A 15 -10.55 20.32 1.22
CA CYS A 15 -10.11 20.71 -0.13
C CYS A 15 -11.25 20.49 -1.15
N LYS A 16 -12.43 21.05 -0.88
CA LYS A 16 -13.71 20.74 -1.57
C LYS A 16 -13.64 20.89 -3.09
N MET A 17 -12.71 21.72 -3.60
CA MET A 17 -12.54 21.93 -5.05
C MET A 17 -11.78 20.78 -5.75
N GLU A 18 -11.03 19.97 -5.00
CA GLU A 18 -10.12 18.95 -5.55
C GLU A 18 -10.41 17.54 -5.02
N SER A 19 -11.13 17.45 -3.91
CA SER A 19 -11.44 16.16 -3.28
C SER A 19 -12.62 15.45 -3.95
N GLN A 20 -12.54 14.12 -3.93
CA GLN A 20 -13.67 13.29 -4.31
C GLN A 20 -14.62 13.13 -3.11
N VAL A 21 -15.91 13.36 -3.32
CA VAL A 21 -16.97 12.99 -2.36
C VAL A 21 -17.21 11.49 -2.48
N ALA A 22 -16.83 10.75 -1.45
CA ALA A 22 -16.95 9.29 -1.43
C ALA A 22 -18.30 8.81 -0.89
N SER A 23 -18.89 9.57 0.05
CA SER A 23 -20.21 9.30 0.61
C SER A 23 -20.81 10.59 1.15
N GLU A 24 -22.13 10.71 1.08
CA GLU A 24 -22.90 11.79 1.69
C GLU A 24 -24.19 11.20 2.25
N ASP A 25 -24.53 11.59 3.47
CA ASP A 25 -25.73 11.15 4.16
C ASP A 25 -26.33 12.32 4.96
N ILE A 26 -27.64 12.50 4.87
CA ILE A 26 -28.39 13.57 5.55
C ILE A 26 -29.62 12.93 6.20
N PRO A 27 -29.43 12.13 7.25
CA PRO A 27 -30.56 11.51 7.93
C PRO A 27 -31.37 12.52 8.72
N GLU A 28 -32.66 12.24 8.80
CA GLU A 28 -33.64 12.99 9.61
C GLU A 28 -34.21 12.03 10.65
N ASP A 29 -34.31 12.48 11.88
CA ASP A 29 -34.93 11.71 12.95
C ASP A 29 -36.05 12.56 13.61
N GLU A 30 -37.25 11.96 13.75
CA GLU A 30 -38.38 12.63 14.37
C GLU A 30 -38.28 12.47 15.89
N LEU A 31 -38.16 13.60 16.58
CA LEU A 31 -38.09 13.65 18.04
C LEU A 31 -39.44 13.45 18.69
N THR A 32 -39.44 13.04 19.95
CA THR A 32 -40.66 12.77 20.75
C THR A 32 -41.59 14.00 20.91
N ASP A 33 -41.08 15.20 20.66
CA ASP A 33 -41.85 16.45 20.66
C ASP A 33 -42.37 16.88 19.27
N GLY A 34 -42.16 16.05 18.24
CA GLY A 34 -42.57 16.31 16.86
C GLY A 34 -41.58 17.20 16.07
N ASN A 35 -40.46 17.59 16.67
CA ASN A 35 -39.38 18.26 15.95
C ASN A 35 -38.57 17.25 15.14
N ILE A 36 -37.97 17.69 14.03
CA ILE A 36 -37.09 16.87 13.20
C ILE A 36 -35.66 17.29 13.49
N ALA A 37 -34.88 16.38 14.07
CA ALA A 37 -33.44 16.56 14.20
C ALA A 37 -32.75 16.15 12.89
N ARG A 38 -31.81 16.95 12.44
CA ARG A 38 -31.05 16.69 11.22
C ARG A 38 -29.57 16.72 11.53
N PHE A 39 -28.87 15.76 10.95
CA PHE A 39 -27.42 15.84 10.87
C PHE A 39 -26.95 15.51 9.46
N SER A 40 -25.77 15.92 9.12
CA SER A 40 -25.18 15.60 7.84
C SER A 40 -23.80 15.02 8.03
N MET A 41 -23.51 13.99 7.26
CA MET A 41 -22.17 13.40 7.16
C MET A 41 -21.73 13.42 5.72
N LYS A 42 -20.51 13.91 5.49
CA LYS A 42 -19.94 13.97 4.17
C LYS A 42 -18.47 13.56 4.22
N ALA A 43 -18.16 12.54 3.44
CA ALA A 43 -16.84 11.96 3.37
C ALA A 43 -16.10 12.47 2.14
N TYR A 44 -14.92 13.04 2.37
CA TYR A 44 -14.02 13.54 1.33
C TYR A 44 -12.76 12.69 1.30
N VAL A 45 -12.42 12.17 0.13
CA VAL A 45 -11.13 11.56 -0.14
C VAL A 45 -10.27 12.59 -0.89
N LEU A 46 -9.23 13.07 -0.23
CA LEU A 46 -8.29 14.01 -0.81
C LEU A 46 -7.46 13.31 -1.89
N PRO A 47 -7.08 14.03 -2.96
CA PRO A 47 -6.10 13.52 -3.90
C PRO A 47 -4.74 13.35 -3.21
N ARG A 48 -3.85 12.58 -3.81
CA ARG A 48 -2.47 12.46 -3.36
C ARG A 48 -1.73 13.78 -3.60
N LYS A 49 -0.64 14.02 -2.86
CA LYS A 49 0.11 15.29 -2.95
C LYS A 49 0.48 15.70 -4.39
N GLU A 50 0.86 14.71 -5.21
CA GLU A 50 1.24 14.89 -6.61
C GLU A 50 0.06 15.08 -7.58
N GLU A 51 -1.16 14.89 -7.14
CA GLU A 51 -2.39 15.01 -7.94
C GLU A 51 -3.11 16.35 -7.73
N PHE A 52 -2.66 17.17 -6.78
CA PHE A 52 -3.21 18.51 -6.57
C PHE A 52 -2.86 19.45 -7.73
N SER A 53 -3.73 20.41 -7.99
CA SER A 53 -3.56 21.43 -9.04
C SER A 53 -2.27 22.26 -8.89
N SER A 54 -1.76 22.41 -7.67
CA SER A 54 -0.49 23.06 -7.37
C SER A 54 0.13 22.58 -6.06
N GLU A 55 1.44 22.78 -5.92
CA GLU A 55 2.18 22.45 -4.69
C GLU A 55 1.69 23.26 -3.48
N ASP A 56 1.26 24.49 -3.68
CA ASP A 56 0.75 25.35 -2.60
C ASP A 56 -0.59 24.84 -2.08
N VAL A 57 -1.48 24.36 -2.98
CA VAL A 57 -2.75 23.74 -2.60
C VAL A 57 -2.49 22.41 -1.86
N ALA A 58 -1.54 21.60 -2.34
CA ALA A 58 -1.13 20.37 -1.66
C ALA A 58 -0.58 20.63 -0.24
N LYS A 59 0.21 21.68 -0.07
CA LYS A 59 0.69 22.13 1.26
C LYS A 59 -0.46 22.59 2.15
N ALA A 60 -1.40 23.36 1.60
CA ALA A 60 -2.58 23.87 2.31
C ALA A 60 -3.52 22.73 2.78
N ALA A 61 -3.56 21.61 2.08
CA ALA A 61 -4.32 20.43 2.44
C ALA A 61 -3.85 19.78 3.76
N ARG A 62 -2.59 20.03 4.19
CA ARG A 62 -2.00 19.52 5.45
C ARG A 62 -2.21 18.02 5.63
N ILE A 63 -1.95 17.23 4.59
CA ILE A 63 -2.08 15.78 4.64
C ILE A 63 -1.14 15.21 5.70
N SER A 64 -1.72 14.57 6.70
CA SER A 64 -0.97 13.94 7.80
C SER A 64 -1.86 12.98 8.59
N ASN A 65 -1.25 12.10 9.38
CA ASN A 65 -2.00 11.25 10.31
C ASN A 65 -2.76 12.05 11.37
N ALA A 66 -2.27 13.24 11.73
CA ALA A 66 -2.93 14.09 12.72
C ALA A 66 -4.27 14.64 12.22
N ASN A 67 -4.37 14.90 10.92
CA ASN A 67 -5.51 15.58 10.30
C ASN A 67 -6.54 14.64 9.65
N GLN A 68 -6.42 13.33 9.80
CA GLN A 68 -7.42 12.37 9.33
C GLN A 68 -8.57 12.22 10.32
N GLY A 69 -9.77 11.87 9.83
CA GLY A 69 -10.89 11.55 10.70
C GLY A 69 -12.05 12.51 10.59
N ILE A 70 -12.89 12.50 11.61
CA ILE A 70 -14.15 13.22 11.70
C ILE A 70 -13.93 14.60 12.29
N PHE A 71 -14.34 15.63 11.59
CA PHE A 71 -14.44 17.01 12.05
C PHE A 71 -15.90 17.25 12.46
N VAL A 72 -16.14 17.54 13.73
CA VAL A 72 -17.47 17.68 14.27
C VAL A 72 -17.87 19.14 14.40
N TYR A 73 -18.95 19.50 13.72
CA TYR A 73 -19.53 20.85 13.72
C TYR A 73 -20.90 20.83 14.40
N ARG A 74 -21.11 21.79 15.27
CA ARG A 74 -22.40 22.10 15.84
C ARG A 74 -22.77 23.55 15.47
N GLU A 75 -23.94 23.76 14.86
CA GLU A 75 -24.35 25.09 14.36
C GLU A 75 -23.26 25.75 13.52
N ASN A 76 -22.67 25.01 12.59
CA ASN A 76 -21.56 25.44 11.71
C ASN A 76 -20.27 25.84 12.44
N ARG A 77 -20.14 25.55 13.74
CA ARG A 77 -18.94 25.80 14.52
C ARG A 77 -18.21 24.49 14.79
N LEU A 78 -16.94 24.41 14.43
CA LEU A 78 -16.09 23.27 14.78
C LEU A 78 -15.98 23.16 16.31
N ILE A 79 -16.45 22.05 16.85
CA ILE A 79 -16.45 21.78 18.31
C ILE A 79 -15.47 20.68 18.68
N HIS A 80 -15.10 19.82 17.71
CA HIS A 80 -14.12 18.76 17.93
C HIS A 80 -13.22 18.59 16.69
N GLY A 81 -11.93 18.52 16.94
CA GLY A 81 -10.92 18.36 15.90
C GLY A 81 -10.88 16.94 15.34
N PRO A 82 -10.11 16.68 14.28
CA PRO A 82 -10.20 15.41 13.59
C PRO A 82 -9.70 14.25 14.45
N ASP A 83 -10.61 13.33 14.72
CA ASP A 83 -10.30 12.00 15.24
C ASP A 83 -11.34 10.98 14.76
N TRP A 84 -11.22 9.74 15.18
CA TRP A 84 -12.14 8.68 14.80
C TRP A 84 -13.21 8.39 15.89
N LEU A 85 -13.42 9.27 16.85
CA LEU A 85 -14.37 9.12 17.95
C LEU A 85 -14.28 7.75 18.65
N ARG A 86 -13.05 7.25 18.80
CA ARG A 86 -12.69 5.92 19.35
C ARG A 86 -13.12 4.71 18.53
N MET A 87 -13.67 4.90 17.32
CA MET A 87 -14.04 3.80 16.42
C MET A 87 -12.80 3.13 15.80
N PHE A 88 -11.77 3.91 15.51
CA PHE A 88 -10.56 3.43 14.83
C PHE A 88 -9.30 4.13 15.35
N SER A 89 -8.15 3.48 15.14
CA SER A 89 -6.84 4.11 15.31
C SER A 89 -6.48 4.97 14.10
N LYS A 90 -5.66 5.99 14.31
CA LYS A 90 -5.12 6.79 13.21
C LYS A 90 -4.02 6.01 12.49
N GLU A 91 -4.22 5.74 11.22
CA GLU A 91 -3.29 4.98 10.38
C GLU A 91 -2.94 5.76 9.10
N PRO A 92 -1.71 5.59 8.56
CA PRO A 92 -1.29 6.28 7.33
C PRO A 92 -2.22 6.07 6.13
N HIS A 93 -2.85 4.89 6.04
CA HIS A 93 -3.76 4.50 4.96
C HIS A 93 -4.99 5.41 4.85
N PHE A 94 -5.39 6.06 5.94
CA PHE A 94 -6.53 6.93 6.01
C PHE A 94 -6.17 8.42 6.08
N SER A 95 -4.89 8.76 5.89
CA SER A 95 -4.41 10.16 5.93
C SER A 95 -5.08 11.08 4.92
N LEU A 96 -5.66 10.51 3.85
CA LEU A 96 -6.41 11.23 2.81
C LEU A 96 -7.90 11.36 3.13
N LEU A 97 -8.42 10.75 4.20
CA LEU A 97 -9.84 10.74 4.51
C LEU A 97 -10.20 11.84 5.52
N ARG A 98 -11.18 12.65 5.14
CA ARG A 98 -11.78 13.71 5.95
C ARG A 98 -13.29 13.56 5.98
N ILE A 99 -13.88 13.59 7.16
CA ILE A 99 -15.32 13.48 7.36
C ILE A 99 -15.83 14.78 7.97
N GLU A 100 -16.78 15.41 7.32
CA GLU A 100 -17.57 16.53 7.86
C GLU A 100 -18.81 15.93 8.52
N PHE A 101 -18.92 16.06 9.84
CA PHE A 101 -20.12 15.70 10.60
C PHE A 101 -20.70 16.97 11.19
N SER A 102 -21.89 17.35 10.77
CA SER A 102 -22.54 18.61 11.14
C SER A 102 -23.94 18.36 11.66
N PHE A 103 -24.30 19.00 12.76
CA PHE A 103 -25.60 18.89 13.40
C PHE A 103 -26.02 20.20 14.09
N ASP A 104 -27.28 20.30 14.43
CA ASP A 104 -27.86 21.39 15.20
C ASP A 104 -28.07 21.02 16.69
N HIS A 105 -28.59 21.95 17.49
CA HIS A 105 -28.81 21.74 18.93
C HIS A 105 -29.89 20.70 19.24
N LEU A 106 -30.81 20.39 18.30
CA LEU A 106 -31.86 19.40 18.51
C LEU A 106 -31.28 18.00 18.64
N LEU A 107 -30.15 17.76 18.01
CA LEU A 107 -29.47 16.46 18.09
C LEU A 107 -28.82 16.19 19.45
N ASP A 108 -28.47 17.23 20.21
CA ASP A 108 -27.87 17.07 21.54
C ASP A 108 -28.81 16.24 22.45
N ASP A 109 -30.12 16.51 22.39
CA ASP A 109 -31.11 15.83 23.19
C ASP A 109 -31.50 14.45 22.64
N ALA A 110 -31.58 14.33 21.30
CA ALA A 110 -31.95 13.09 20.61
C ALA A 110 -30.93 11.98 20.82
N PHE A 111 -29.65 12.31 20.71
CA PHE A 111 -28.56 11.34 20.75
C PHE A 111 -27.68 11.46 22.01
N GLN A 112 -28.11 12.24 23.00
CA GLN A 112 -27.41 12.43 24.28
C GLN A 112 -25.91 12.74 24.09
N ILE A 113 -25.60 13.62 23.11
CA ILE A 113 -24.24 14.00 22.82
C ILE A 113 -23.64 14.76 24.00
N ASP A 114 -22.78 14.13 24.76
CA ASP A 114 -22.05 14.77 25.84
C ASP A 114 -20.77 15.42 25.29
N ILE A 115 -20.81 16.76 25.19
CA ILE A 115 -19.68 17.56 24.71
C ILE A 115 -18.86 17.99 25.94
N LYS A 116 -17.99 17.11 26.42
CA LYS A 116 -16.94 17.48 27.37
C LYS A 116 -15.73 18.03 26.65
N LYS A 117 -14.98 18.92 27.29
CA LYS A 117 -13.83 19.69 26.73
C LYS A 117 -12.83 18.92 25.84
N SER A 118 -12.88 17.59 25.83
CA SER A 118 -11.98 16.73 25.06
C SER A 118 -12.63 15.47 24.47
N GLN A 119 -13.93 15.26 24.64
CA GLN A 119 -14.58 14.03 24.21
C GLN A 119 -16.02 14.30 23.74
N ILE A 120 -16.40 13.63 22.65
CA ILE A 120 -17.79 13.50 22.22
C ILE A 120 -18.21 12.06 22.54
N ILE A 121 -19.30 11.90 23.28
CA ILE A 121 -19.90 10.62 23.60
C ILE A 121 -21.16 10.53 22.77
N LEU A 122 -21.27 9.48 21.96
CA LEU A 122 -22.40 9.19 21.10
C LEU A 122 -23.23 8.07 21.75
N ASN A 123 -24.55 8.09 21.56
CA ASN A 123 -25.34 6.92 21.88
C ASN A 123 -25.04 5.77 20.89
N GLU A 124 -25.49 4.56 21.23
CA GLU A 124 -25.20 3.33 20.46
C GLU A 124 -25.73 3.43 19.01
N ALA A 125 -26.96 3.93 18.82
CA ALA A 125 -27.58 4.03 17.50
C ALA A 125 -26.82 4.98 16.56
N LEU A 126 -26.42 6.16 17.05
CA LEU A 126 -25.62 7.10 16.26
C LEU A 126 -24.21 6.58 16.03
N TYR A 127 -23.62 5.89 17.01
CA TYR A 127 -22.33 5.25 16.86
C TYR A 127 -22.33 4.22 15.73
N ASP A 128 -23.30 3.31 15.70
CA ASP A 128 -23.45 2.27 14.69
C ASP A 128 -23.70 2.88 13.31
N HIS A 129 -24.58 3.90 13.24
CA HIS A 129 -24.85 4.61 11.99
C HIS A 129 -23.59 5.25 11.40
N ILE A 130 -22.78 5.94 12.22
CA ILE A 130 -21.51 6.53 11.79
C ILE A 130 -20.54 5.43 11.35
N LEU A 131 -20.45 4.33 12.08
CA LEU A 131 -19.58 3.20 11.76
C LEU A 131 -19.90 2.60 10.39
N ASP A 132 -21.18 2.39 10.10
CA ASP A 132 -21.65 1.90 8.80
C ASP A 132 -21.35 2.89 7.67
N PHE A 133 -21.61 4.18 7.90
CA PHE A 133 -21.29 5.24 6.96
C PHE A 133 -19.80 5.31 6.60
N LEU A 134 -18.91 5.04 7.56
CA LEU A 134 -17.47 5.14 7.37
C LEU A 134 -16.86 3.98 6.53
N THR A 135 -17.56 2.86 6.41
CA THR A 135 -17.02 1.67 5.74
C THR A 135 -16.69 1.90 4.26
N PRO A 136 -17.58 2.43 3.38
CA PRO A 136 -17.24 2.70 1.99
C PRO A 136 -16.14 3.76 1.81
N PRO A 137 -16.18 4.94 2.46
CA PRO A 137 -15.16 5.95 2.25
C PRO A 137 -13.77 5.54 2.76
N ARG A 138 -13.69 4.71 3.79
CA ARG A 138 -12.41 4.13 4.23
C ARG A 138 -11.80 3.25 3.15
N ARG A 139 -12.59 2.40 2.50
CA ARG A 139 -12.12 1.59 1.36
C ARG A 139 -11.64 2.46 0.21
N ALA A 140 -12.40 3.49 -0.13
CA ALA A 140 -12.02 4.42 -1.20
C ALA A 140 -10.69 5.14 -0.90
N ALA A 141 -10.52 5.65 0.33
CA ALA A 141 -9.27 6.30 0.74
C ALA A 141 -8.07 5.36 0.72
N GLU A 142 -8.26 4.12 1.20
CA GLU A 142 -7.23 3.08 1.16
C GLU A 142 -6.82 2.74 -0.28
N GLU A 143 -7.77 2.64 -1.20
CA GLU A 143 -7.48 2.40 -2.62
C GLU A 143 -6.64 3.53 -3.23
N VAL A 144 -6.99 4.80 -2.99
CA VAL A 144 -6.23 5.95 -3.46
C VAL A 144 -4.80 5.93 -2.89
N TYR A 145 -4.68 5.69 -1.58
CA TYR A 145 -3.39 5.57 -0.92
C TYR A 145 -2.53 4.44 -1.53
N ARG A 146 -3.11 3.25 -1.70
CA ARG A 146 -2.40 2.08 -2.26
C ARG A 146 -2.00 2.27 -3.71
N LYS A 147 -2.85 2.88 -4.56
CA LYS A 147 -2.52 3.18 -5.96
C LYS A 147 -1.29 4.09 -6.04
N GLY A 148 -1.22 5.13 -5.23
CA GLY A 148 -0.05 6.01 -5.17
C GLY A 148 1.22 5.32 -4.73
N ARG A 149 1.10 4.49 -3.71
CA ARG A 149 2.23 3.70 -3.21
C ARG A 149 2.71 2.69 -4.27
N LYS A 150 1.79 2.01 -4.95
CA LYS A 150 2.12 1.07 -6.01
C LYS A 150 2.85 1.77 -7.17
N ALA A 151 2.36 2.91 -7.65
CA ALA A 151 3.01 3.66 -8.72
C ALA A 151 4.43 4.11 -8.33
N LYS A 152 4.61 4.65 -7.13
CA LYS A 152 5.94 5.06 -6.62
C LYS A 152 6.86 3.86 -6.43
N THR A 153 6.36 2.75 -5.90
CA THR A 153 7.13 1.51 -5.73
C THR A 153 7.60 0.98 -7.09
N THR A 154 6.73 0.95 -8.09
CA THR A 154 7.05 0.49 -9.43
C THR A 154 8.13 1.37 -10.07
N GLU A 155 8.06 2.69 -9.92
CA GLU A 155 9.04 3.60 -10.49
C GLU A 155 10.43 3.42 -9.85
N VAL A 156 10.47 3.33 -8.52
CA VAL A 156 11.71 3.11 -7.76
C VAL A 156 12.28 1.70 -8.02
N ALA A 157 11.41 0.70 -8.14
CA ALA A 157 11.82 -0.68 -8.42
C ALA A 157 12.55 -0.83 -9.76
N LYS A 158 12.29 0.06 -10.74
CA LYS A 158 12.97 0.02 -12.05
C LYS A 158 14.49 0.06 -11.97
N THR A 159 15.05 0.68 -10.95
CA THR A 159 16.54 0.80 -10.80
C THR A 159 17.06 0.12 -9.54
N ALA A 160 16.20 -0.32 -8.64
CA ALA A 160 16.57 -0.89 -7.35
C ALA A 160 17.52 -2.08 -7.45
N HIS A 161 17.36 -2.90 -8.48
CA HIS A 161 18.08 -4.17 -8.66
C HIS A 161 19.26 -4.07 -9.65
N ASP A 162 19.60 -2.89 -10.17
CA ASP A 162 20.65 -2.72 -11.19
C ASP A 162 22.04 -3.14 -10.69
N SER A 163 22.35 -2.81 -9.44
CA SER A 163 23.61 -3.20 -8.82
C SER A 163 23.71 -4.70 -8.58
N SER A 164 22.58 -5.32 -8.19
CA SER A 164 22.47 -6.78 -8.02
C SER A 164 22.67 -7.51 -9.34
N ASN A 165 22.00 -7.09 -10.39
CA ASN A 165 22.13 -7.65 -11.73
C ASN A 165 23.59 -7.58 -12.23
N ARG A 166 24.25 -6.44 -12.09
CA ARG A 166 25.68 -6.29 -12.47
C ARG A 166 26.59 -7.20 -11.65
N ASN A 167 26.37 -7.28 -10.33
CA ASN A 167 27.17 -8.12 -9.45
C ASN A 167 27.03 -9.61 -9.79
N ILE A 168 25.78 -10.08 -10.00
CA ILE A 168 25.51 -11.48 -10.37
C ILE A 168 26.11 -11.78 -11.74
N SER A 169 25.89 -10.94 -12.76
CA SER A 169 26.45 -11.10 -14.11
C SER A 169 27.98 -11.24 -14.11
N SER A 170 28.66 -10.51 -13.23
CA SER A 170 30.13 -10.58 -13.14
C SER A 170 30.67 -11.87 -12.55
N LYS A 171 29.83 -12.65 -11.83
CA LYS A 171 30.24 -13.83 -11.06
C LYS A 171 29.52 -15.12 -11.46
N GLU A 172 28.43 -15.04 -12.23
CA GLU A 172 27.60 -16.19 -12.55
C GLU A 172 28.34 -17.32 -13.28
N GLY A 173 29.41 -16.97 -14.04
CA GLY A 173 30.29 -17.95 -14.72
C GLY A 173 31.06 -18.86 -13.76
N GLU A 174 31.26 -18.45 -12.51
CA GLU A 174 31.98 -19.22 -11.48
C GLU A 174 31.01 -20.06 -10.61
N MET A 175 29.67 -19.87 -10.80
CA MET A 175 28.67 -20.51 -9.95
C MET A 175 28.12 -21.79 -10.58
N SER A 176 27.77 -22.76 -9.72
CA SER A 176 27.06 -23.96 -10.16
C SER A 176 25.62 -23.60 -10.53
N LYS A 177 25.32 -23.66 -11.82
CA LYS A 177 23.98 -23.44 -12.38
C LYS A 177 23.68 -24.46 -13.47
N PRO A 178 22.40 -24.76 -13.74
CA PRO A 178 22.07 -25.65 -14.84
C PRO A 178 22.36 -24.97 -16.18
N ALA A 179 22.78 -25.72 -17.18
CA ALA A 179 22.86 -25.26 -18.56
C ALA A 179 21.48 -25.32 -19.21
N ILE A 180 21.09 -24.28 -19.92
CA ILE A 180 19.82 -24.24 -20.65
C ILE A 180 20.04 -24.88 -22.01
N GLN A 181 19.33 -25.99 -22.28
CA GLN A 181 19.43 -26.73 -23.55
C GLN A 181 18.40 -26.26 -24.56
N SER A 182 17.16 -26.09 -24.13
CA SER A 182 16.09 -25.61 -24.99
C SER A 182 15.06 -24.81 -24.19
N ILE A 183 14.37 -23.89 -24.87
CA ILE A 183 13.30 -23.06 -24.30
C ILE A 183 12.11 -23.12 -25.23
N ASP A 184 10.93 -23.46 -24.70
CA ASP A 184 9.64 -23.32 -25.36
C ASP A 184 8.84 -22.21 -24.67
N GLU A 185 8.89 -21.02 -25.23
CA GLU A 185 8.19 -19.84 -24.70
C GLU A 185 6.67 -19.99 -24.73
N VAL A 186 6.13 -20.73 -25.74
CA VAL A 186 4.69 -20.90 -25.91
C VAL A 186 4.14 -21.85 -24.84
N ALA A 187 4.83 -22.95 -24.59
CA ALA A 187 4.46 -23.92 -23.56
C ALA A 187 4.86 -23.43 -22.14
N GLY A 188 5.75 -22.44 -22.01
CA GLY A 188 6.34 -22.05 -20.73
C GLY A 188 7.21 -23.16 -20.14
N GLU A 189 7.93 -23.88 -20.99
CA GLU A 189 8.77 -25.02 -20.60
C GLU A 189 10.22 -24.79 -21.03
N ALA A 190 11.16 -25.25 -20.21
CA ALA A 190 12.58 -25.27 -20.56
C ALA A 190 13.22 -26.61 -20.18
N GLU A 191 14.16 -27.03 -21.00
CA GLU A 191 15.02 -28.17 -20.71
C GLU A 191 16.36 -27.66 -20.16
N LEU A 192 16.62 -28.00 -18.92
CA LEU A 192 17.83 -27.65 -18.20
C LEU A 192 18.70 -28.90 -17.98
N VAL A 193 19.99 -28.75 -18.06
CA VAL A 193 20.96 -29.84 -17.86
C VAL A 193 21.93 -29.47 -16.74
N ASN A 194 22.08 -30.35 -15.80
CA ASN A 194 23.11 -30.24 -14.76
C ASN A 194 23.96 -31.50 -14.68
N THR A 195 24.81 -31.61 -13.67
CA THR A 195 25.72 -32.78 -13.47
C THR A 195 25.00 -34.10 -13.25
N GLN A 196 23.69 -34.10 -12.95
CA GLN A 196 22.88 -35.30 -12.71
C GLN A 196 22.02 -35.70 -13.92
N GLY A 197 21.91 -34.82 -14.94
CA GLY A 197 21.19 -35.09 -16.16
C GLY A 197 20.24 -33.97 -16.63
N PRO A 198 19.48 -34.22 -17.70
CA PRO A 198 18.50 -33.26 -18.19
C PRO A 198 17.23 -33.28 -17.36
N VAL A 199 16.61 -32.14 -17.22
CA VAL A 199 15.31 -31.96 -16.56
C VAL A 199 14.45 -30.97 -17.33
N ARG A 200 13.19 -31.33 -17.58
CA ARG A 200 12.21 -30.43 -18.17
C ARG A 200 11.39 -29.76 -17.06
N LEU A 201 11.33 -28.44 -17.10
CA LEU A 201 10.63 -27.62 -16.11
C LEU A 201 9.59 -26.75 -16.76
N LYS A 202 8.42 -26.65 -16.14
CA LYS A 202 7.45 -25.61 -16.43
C LYS A 202 7.74 -24.42 -15.51
N LEU A 203 8.09 -23.27 -16.09
CA LEU A 203 8.47 -22.07 -15.35
C LEU A 203 8.15 -20.80 -16.15
N LYS A 204 8.22 -19.65 -15.48
CA LYS A 204 8.04 -18.38 -16.17
C LYS A 204 9.28 -18.08 -17.04
N ILE A 205 9.04 -17.80 -18.30
CA ILE A 205 10.03 -17.36 -19.27
C ILE A 205 9.69 -15.94 -19.64
N THR A 206 10.62 -15.02 -19.48
CA THR A 206 10.41 -13.60 -19.70
C THR A 206 11.60 -12.97 -20.41
N THR A 207 11.38 -11.80 -20.97
CA THR A 207 12.44 -10.94 -21.53
C THR A 207 12.84 -9.87 -20.53
N ALA A 208 14.07 -9.43 -20.59
CA ALA A 208 14.55 -8.32 -19.78
C ALA A 208 13.83 -7.03 -20.17
N ALA A 209 13.33 -6.28 -19.19
CA ALA A 209 12.67 -4.99 -19.41
C ALA A 209 13.68 -3.90 -19.81
N LYS A 210 14.95 -4.09 -19.46
CA LYS A 210 16.06 -3.19 -19.79
C LYS A 210 17.38 -3.96 -19.90
N PRO A 211 18.42 -3.42 -20.56
CA PRO A 211 19.73 -4.06 -20.66
C PRO A 211 20.28 -4.48 -19.28
N LEU A 212 20.84 -5.69 -19.20
CA LEU A 212 21.42 -6.30 -18.02
C LEU A 212 20.45 -6.73 -16.91
N GLU A 213 19.13 -6.58 -17.06
CA GLU A 213 18.12 -7.06 -16.10
C GLU A 213 17.81 -8.55 -16.31
N VAL A 214 18.84 -9.40 -16.28
CA VAL A 214 18.71 -10.82 -16.63
C VAL A 214 18.75 -11.78 -15.44
N HIS A 215 18.92 -11.29 -14.23
CA HIS A 215 19.01 -12.13 -13.02
C HIS A 215 17.93 -11.82 -11.98
N VAL A 216 17.65 -10.54 -11.74
CA VAL A 216 16.63 -10.09 -10.78
C VAL A 216 15.71 -9.11 -11.48
N GLN A 217 14.45 -9.51 -11.63
CA GLN A 217 13.41 -8.72 -12.29
C GLN A 217 12.28 -8.35 -11.32
N PRO A 218 12.08 -7.06 -11.02
CA PRO A 218 10.91 -6.63 -10.26
C PRO A 218 9.64 -6.77 -11.09
N VAL A 219 8.59 -7.33 -10.50
CA VAL A 219 7.28 -7.50 -11.14
C VAL A 219 6.17 -7.03 -10.21
N ASP A 220 5.07 -6.57 -10.79
CA ASP A 220 3.95 -6.02 -10.03
C ASP A 220 3.29 -7.05 -9.10
N SER A 221 3.17 -8.30 -9.55
CA SER A 221 2.55 -9.37 -8.77
C SER A 221 3.08 -10.73 -9.20
N ILE A 222 3.04 -11.68 -8.27
CA ILE A 222 3.29 -13.10 -8.48
C ILE A 222 2.08 -13.86 -7.95
N ASP A 223 1.73 -14.95 -8.64
CA ASP A 223 0.60 -15.80 -8.26
C ASP A 223 0.72 -16.24 -6.78
N ASP A 224 -0.40 -16.49 -6.12
CA ASP A 224 -0.49 -16.82 -4.69
C ASP A 224 0.14 -15.77 -3.75
N GLY A 225 0.47 -14.58 -4.26
CA GLY A 225 1.08 -13.51 -3.49
C GLY A 225 2.46 -13.83 -2.96
N LEU A 226 3.20 -14.69 -3.64
CA LEU A 226 4.59 -15.02 -3.30
C LEU A 226 5.49 -13.78 -3.36
N LEU A 227 6.55 -13.77 -2.57
CA LEU A 227 7.56 -12.70 -2.61
C LEU A 227 8.46 -12.84 -3.84
N TRP A 228 8.81 -14.05 -4.22
CA TRP A 228 9.67 -14.33 -5.38
C TRP A 228 9.28 -15.64 -6.07
N GLU A 229 9.71 -15.80 -7.30
CA GLU A 229 9.67 -17.06 -8.04
C GLU A 229 10.87 -17.21 -8.97
N PRO A 230 11.40 -18.43 -9.18
CA PRO A 230 12.45 -18.67 -10.16
C PRO A 230 11.89 -18.52 -11.57
N CYS A 231 12.74 -18.06 -12.49
CA CYS A 231 12.38 -17.85 -13.89
C CYS A 231 13.59 -17.96 -14.81
N LEU A 232 13.32 -17.90 -16.12
CA LEU A 232 14.34 -17.60 -17.13
C LEU A 232 14.09 -16.20 -17.69
N ILE A 233 15.13 -15.38 -17.74
CA ILE A 233 15.10 -14.03 -18.30
C ILE A 233 16.14 -13.97 -19.44
N ASP A 234 15.71 -13.80 -20.69
CA ASP A 234 16.58 -13.81 -21.88
C ASP A 234 17.59 -15.00 -21.89
N GLY A 235 17.12 -16.18 -21.47
CA GLY A 235 17.96 -17.38 -21.40
C GLY A 235 18.94 -17.44 -20.24
N HIS A 236 18.80 -16.60 -19.22
CA HIS A 236 19.56 -16.67 -17.96
C HIS A 236 18.69 -17.18 -16.82
N CYS A 237 19.29 -17.90 -15.87
CA CYS A 237 18.63 -18.24 -14.61
C CYS A 237 18.39 -16.97 -13.80
N GLY A 238 17.13 -16.68 -13.50
CA GLY A 238 16.71 -15.46 -12.85
C GLY A 238 15.71 -15.69 -11.72
N VAL A 239 15.37 -14.60 -11.05
CA VAL A 239 14.33 -14.51 -10.04
C VAL A 239 13.44 -13.30 -10.32
N ARG A 240 12.13 -13.51 -10.29
CA ARG A 240 11.13 -12.43 -10.28
C ARG A 240 10.81 -12.07 -8.83
N VAL A 241 10.79 -10.78 -8.51
CA VAL A 241 10.52 -10.26 -7.16
C VAL A 241 9.24 -9.44 -7.17
N ASN A 242 8.30 -9.79 -6.31
CA ASN A 242 6.97 -9.19 -6.23
C ASN A 242 7.00 -7.85 -5.49
N THR A 243 6.87 -6.75 -6.22
CA THR A 243 6.88 -5.39 -5.65
C THR A 243 5.61 -5.06 -4.84
N SER A 244 4.51 -5.79 -5.04
CA SER A 244 3.29 -5.66 -4.24
C SER A 244 3.32 -6.47 -2.93
N HIS A 245 4.33 -7.31 -2.70
CA HIS A 245 4.45 -8.03 -1.44
C HIS A 245 4.83 -7.07 -0.30
N PRO A 246 4.19 -7.14 0.90
CA PRO A 246 4.47 -6.22 2.01
C PRO A 246 5.95 -6.13 2.41
N TYR A 247 6.67 -7.24 2.32
CA TYR A 247 8.11 -7.27 2.59
C TYR A 247 8.90 -6.35 1.65
N TYR A 248 8.55 -6.31 0.36
CA TYR A 248 9.20 -5.40 -0.59
C TYR A 248 9.00 -3.95 -0.17
N GLY A 249 7.76 -3.56 0.14
CA GLY A 249 7.44 -2.19 0.54
C GLY A 249 8.06 -1.74 1.86
N ARG A 250 8.22 -2.66 2.83
CA ARG A 250 8.67 -2.34 4.19
C ARG A 250 10.15 -2.62 4.45
N VAL A 251 10.77 -3.46 3.62
CA VAL A 251 12.18 -3.82 3.79
C VAL A 251 13.03 -3.38 2.60
N TYR A 252 12.64 -3.69 1.36
CA TYR A 252 13.42 -3.24 0.19
C TYR A 252 13.43 -1.72 0.03
N LEU A 253 12.24 -1.09 -0.02
CA LEU A 253 12.12 0.34 -0.29
C LEU A 253 12.87 1.24 0.70
N PRO A 254 12.81 1.01 2.03
CA PRO A 254 13.57 1.83 2.99
C PRO A 254 15.08 1.71 2.84
N ASN A 255 15.57 0.57 2.32
CA ASN A 255 17.00 0.26 2.22
C ASN A 255 17.58 0.51 0.82
N LEU A 256 16.86 1.17 -0.08
CA LEU A 256 17.36 1.44 -1.44
C LEU A 256 18.62 2.31 -1.48
N ALA A 257 18.82 3.18 -0.49
CA ALA A 257 20.04 3.96 -0.34
C ALA A 257 21.23 3.10 0.13
N GLU A 258 20.96 1.94 0.74
CA GLU A 258 21.95 0.98 1.23
C GLU A 258 22.16 -0.14 0.21
N GLY A 259 22.88 0.14 -0.87
CA GLY A 259 23.07 -0.79 -1.99
C GLY A 259 23.54 -2.20 -1.59
N VAL A 260 24.32 -2.33 -0.51
CA VAL A 260 24.81 -3.62 0.00
C VAL A 260 23.66 -4.49 0.54
N THR A 261 22.69 -3.90 1.24
CA THR A 261 21.54 -4.64 1.79
C THR A 261 20.68 -5.22 0.68
N ILE A 262 20.37 -4.42 -0.34
CA ILE A 262 19.58 -4.88 -1.50
C ILE A 262 20.35 -5.98 -2.26
N GLN A 263 21.63 -5.78 -2.54
CA GLN A 263 22.45 -6.80 -3.20
C GLN A 263 22.48 -8.11 -2.41
N GLY A 264 22.57 -8.05 -1.09
CA GLY A 264 22.56 -9.23 -0.22
C GLY A 264 21.23 -9.99 -0.28
N MET A 265 20.11 -9.26 -0.24
CA MET A 265 18.77 -9.85 -0.34
C MET A 265 18.53 -10.46 -1.73
N ASP A 266 18.87 -9.74 -2.78
CA ASP A 266 18.74 -10.21 -4.17
C ASP A 266 19.63 -11.43 -4.44
N ALA A 267 20.85 -11.42 -3.94
CA ALA A 267 21.77 -12.55 -4.07
C ALA A 267 21.21 -13.81 -3.36
N LEU A 268 20.58 -13.64 -2.18
CA LEU A 268 19.94 -14.73 -1.47
C LEU A 268 18.77 -15.30 -2.29
N LEU A 269 17.84 -14.46 -2.76
CA LEU A 269 16.68 -14.89 -3.54
C LEU A 269 17.11 -15.52 -4.86
N TRP A 270 18.07 -14.94 -5.56
CA TRP A 270 18.63 -15.50 -6.78
C TRP A 270 19.31 -16.85 -6.53
N GLY A 271 20.14 -16.95 -5.48
CA GLY A 271 20.82 -18.20 -5.12
C GLY A 271 19.87 -19.34 -4.80
N VAL A 272 18.81 -19.06 -4.03
CA VAL A 272 17.74 -20.04 -3.75
C VAL A 272 17.02 -20.46 -5.03
N SER A 273 16.72 -19.49 -5.92
CA SER A 273 16.06 -19.76 -7.21
C SER A 273 16.91 -20.63 -8.12
N VAL A 274 18.21 -20.35 -8.22
CA VAL A 274 19.15 -21.18 -9.01
C VAL A 274 19.29 -22.58 -8.43
N ALA A 275 19.33 -22.73 -7.10
CA ALA A 275 19.33 -24.02 -6.45
C ALA A 275 18.07 -24.85 -6.79
N GLU A 276 16.91 -24.23 -6.79
CA GLU A 276 15.64 -24.84 -7.20
C GLU A 276 15.69 -25.28 -8.69
N LEU A 277 16.12 -24.40 -9.58
CA LEU A 277 16.27 -24.72 -11.02
C LEU A 277 17.27 -25.84 -11.29
N ASN A 278 18.23 -26.04 -10.40
CA ASN A 278 19.24 -27.10 -10.48
C ASN A 278 18.75 -28.45 -9.94
N CYS A 279 17.53 -28.56 -9.38
CA CYS A 279 16.98 -29.79 -8.85
C CYS A 279 16.35 -30.64 -9.94
N ILE A 280 16.62 -31.96 -9.92
CA ILE A 280 16.02 -32.94 -10.84
C ILE A 280 14.79 -33.60 -10.24
N SER A 281 14.81 -33.89 -8.95
CA SER A 281 13.74 -34.60 -8.26
C SER A 281 12.46 -33.76 -8.12
N ASP A 282 11.33 -34.28 -8.57
CA ASP A 282 10.04 -33.60 -8.43
C ASP A 282 9.65 -33.41 -6.97
N ALA A 283 10.01 -34.34 -6.07
CA ALA A 283 9.81 -34.19 -4.64
C ALA A 283 10.57 -32.98 -4.07
N THR A 284 11.83 -32.79 -4.51
CA THR A 284 12.63 -31.66 -4.06
C THR A 284 12.09 -30.34 -4.63
N LYS A 285 11.62 -30.31 -5.87
CA LYS A 285 10.97 -29.14 -6.46
C LYS A 285 9.68 -28.75 -5.70
N SER A 286 8.86 -29.75 -5.38
CA SER A 286 7.66 -29.52 -4.54
C SER A 286 8.02 -28.92 -3.19
N ALA A 287 9.07 -29.44 -2.54
CA ALA A 287 9.56 -28.89 -1.28
C ALA A 287 10.05 -27.43 -1.40
N PHE A 288 10.71 -27.07 -2.50
CA PHE A 288 11.07 -25.66 -2.77
C PHE A 288 9.83 -24.77 -2.97
N GLY A 289 8.81 -25.28 -3.67
CA GLY A 289 7.53 -24.58 -3.83
C GLY A 289 6.84 -24.31 -2.49
N GLU A 290 6.76 -25.33 -1.63
CA GLU A 290 6.21 -25.22 -0.27
C GLU A 290 7.03 -24.23 0.58
N LEU A 291 8.36 -24.35 0.56
CA LEU A 291 9.26 -23.42 1.25
C LEU A 291 8.99 -21.98 0.84
N ARG A 292 8.91 -21.72 -0.45
CA ARG A 292 8.65 -20.38 -1.02
C ARG A 292 7.32 -19.81 -0.54
N TYR A 293 6.28 -20.65 -0.53
CA TYR A 293 4.95 -20.27 -0.05
C TYR A 293 4.98 -19.94 1.45
N GLU A 294 5.54 -20.83 2.27
CA GLU A 294 5.60 -20.62 3.72
C GLU A 294 6.46 -19.41 4.12
N VAL A 295 7.62 -19.23 3.48
CA VAL A 295 8.49 -18.07 3.73
C VAL A 295 7.77 -16.78 3.34
N SER A 296 7.14 -16.72 2.16
CA SER A 296 6.40 -15.53 1.72
C SER A 296 5.25 -15.20 2.68
N ARG A 297 4.50 -16.21 3.12
CA ARG A 297 3.41 -16.05 4.09
C ARG A 297 3.91 -15.53 5.44
N ASN A 298 5.00 -16.10 5.95
CA ASN A 298 5.59 -15.72 7.24
C ASN A 298 6.19 -14.31 7.18
N LEU A 299 6.90 -13.96 6.11
CA LEU A 299 7.45 -12.62 5.91
C LEU A 299 6.34 -11.56 5.85
N ARG A 300 5.20 -11.86 5.23
CA ARG A 300 4.04 -10.95 5.21
C ARG A 300 3.56 -10.62 6.63
N LYS A 301 3.52 -11.62 7.53
CA LYS A 301 3.12 -11.43 8.94
C LYS A 301 4.20 -10.71 9.74
N LEU A 302 5.46 -11.12 9.61
CA LEU A 302 6.58 -10.57 10.37
C LEU A 302 6.81 -9.08 10.11
N VAL A 303 6.50 -8.61 8.90
CA VAL A 303 6.65 -7.18 8.56
C VAL A 303 5.37 -6.36 8.82
N GLN A 304 4.30 -6.98 9.32
CA GLN A 304 3.01 -6.31 9.48
C GLN A 304 3.09 -5.08 10.41
N ASP A 305 3.90 -5.18 11.46
CA ASP A 305 4.08 -4.12 12.45
C ASP A 305 5.28 -3.20 12.16
N LEU A 306 6.05 -3.47 11.10
CA LEU A 306 7.12 -2.57 10.68
C LEU A 306 6.54 -1.27 10.12
N PRO A 307 7.17 -0.13 10.42
CA PRO A 307 6.76 1.15 9.84
C PRO A 307 6.88 1.09 8.31
N ASP A 308 5.98 1.77 7.65
CA ASP A 308 6.11 2.00 6.21
C ASP A 308 7.37 2.82 5.91
N ALA A 309 7.93 2.64 4.72
CA ALA A 309 9.07 3.44 4.28
C ALA A 309 8.78 4.94 4.48
N PRO A 310 9.71 5.72 5.07
CA PRO A 310 9.51 7.14 5.23
C PRO A 310 9.26 7.76 3.85
N GLU A 311 8.26 8.63 3.76
CA GLU A 311 8.06 9.42 2.55
C GLU A 311 9.35 10.22 2.31
N SER A 312 10.03 9.97 1.18
CA SER A 312 11.17 10.79 0.78
C SER A 312 10.73 12.24 0.67
N LYS A 313 11.40 13.10 1.44
CA LYS A 313 11.19 14.56 1.41
C LYS A 313 11.45 15.12 0.02
#